data_810a6b5fd6bb986db379a609076163b4
#
_entry.id   810a6b5fd6bb986db379a609076163b4
#
_cell.length_a   1.000
_cell.length_b   1.000
_cell.length_c   1.000
_cell.angle_alpha   90.00
_cell.angle_beta   90.00
_cell.angle_gamma   90.00
#
_symmetry.space_group_name_H-M   'P 1'
#
loop_
_entity.id
_entity.type
_entity.pdbx_description
1 polymer ?
#
loop_
_entity_poly.entity_id
_entity_poly.type
_entity_poly.pdbx_seq_one_letter_code
_entity_poly.pdbx_strand_id
1 'polypeptide(L)'
;RGASGYAPEHTFAAYDKCHNELGASYIEIDLQRTKDGHLVAMHDEKVNRTTNGHGRVDQLTLKELKQLDAGSWFNRKHPEYAKNKYKNAKVPTLDEILNRYGKNANYYIETKSPDVYPGMEKQLLDTLDKHDLLTQKSLKHGHVMIQSFSGRSLEKVHHMNANIPLIRLMN
;
A
#
# COMPACT_ATOMS: atom_id res chain seq x y z
N ARG A 1 3.45 6.35 -1.09
CA ARG A 1 3.63 5.72 -2.40
C ARG A 1 5.09 5.33 -2.69
N GLY A 2 5.99 5.48 -1.73
CA GLY A 2 7.42 5.30 -1.92
C GLY A 2 8.06 6.55 -2.56
N ALA A 3 9.24 6.40 -3.13
CA ALA A 3 9.94 7.50 -3.81
C ALA A 3 9.34 7.76 -5.20
N SER A 4 8.07 8.13 -5.24
CA SER A 4 7.25 8.22 -6.46
C SER A 4 7.71 9.28 -7.46
N GLY A 5 8.53 10.23 -7.03
CA GLY A 5 9.16 11.20 -7.93
C GLY A 5 10.30 10.61 -8.76
N TYR A 6 10.86 9.48 -8.33
CA TYR A 6 12.05 8.87 -8.93
C TYR A 6 11.85 7.45 -9.42
N ALA A 7 10.74 6.80 -9.05
CA ALA A 7 10.44 5.41 -9.38
C ALA A 7 8.93 5.20 -9.43
N PRO A 8 8.42 4.14 -10.10
CA PRO A 8 6.98 3.91 -10.19
C PRO A 8 6.34 3.77 -8.81
N GLU A 9 5.30 4.58 -8.54
CA GLU A 9 4.59 4.58 -7.26
C GLU A 9 4.09 3.17 -6.88
N HIS A 10 4.06 2.86 -5.58
CA HIS A 10 3.56 1.60 -5.03
C HIS A 10 4.17 0.37 -5.69
N THR A 11 5.47 0.41 -5.96
CA THR A 11 6.27 -0.75 -6.39
C THR A 11 7.43 -0.93 -5.43
N PHE A 12 8.02 -2.12 -5.43
CA PHE A 12 9.21 -2.36 -4.61
C PHE A 12 10.37 -1.44 -5.02
N ALA A 13 10.48 -1.10 -6.31
CA ALA A 13 11.50 -0.14 -6.76
C ALA A 13 11.36 1.21 -6.04
N ALA A 14 10.13 1.73 -5.91
CA ALA A 14 9.88 2.98 -5.21
C ALA A 14 10.06 2.85 -3.69
N TYR A 15 9.60 1.75 -3.10
CA TYR A 15 9.74 1.52 -1.65
C TYR A 15 11.18 1.29 -1.25
N ASP A 16 11.93 0.48 -2.01
CA ASP A 16 13.37 0.25 -1.75
C ASP A 16 14.16 1.54 -1.83
N LYS A 17 13.89 2.36 -2.84
CA LYS A 17 14.55 3.65 -3.00
C LYS A 17 14.26 4.58 -1.82
N CYS A 18 13.00 4.65 -1.41
CA CYS A 18 12.58 5.44 -0.26
C CYS A 18 13.27 4.98 1.02
N HIS A 19 13.24 3.68 1.27
CA HIS A 19 13.73 3.07 2.50
C HIS A 19 15.27 3.01 2.56
N ASN A 20 15.90 2.53 1.49
CA ASN A 20 17.34 2.24 1.48
C ASN A 20 18.19 3.45 1.08
N GLU A 21 17.76 4.23 0.09
CA GLU A 21 18.58 5.31 -0.47
C GLU A 21 18.28 6.68 0.13
N LEU A 22 16.99 6.97 0.39
CA LEU A 22 16.57 8.28 0.88
C LEU A 22 16.42 8.33 2.40
N GLY A 23 16.62 7.20 3.09
CA GLY A 23 16.58 7.11 4.55
C GLY A 23 15.23 7.43 5.17
N ALA A 24 14.14 7.31 4.42
CA ALA A 24 12.81 7.58 4.94
C ALA A 24 12.41 6.52 5.97
N SER A 25 11.89 7.00 7.12
CA SER A 25 11.46 6.11 8.20
C SER A 25 10.12 5.43 7.91
N TYR A 26 9.30 6.04 7.06
CA TYR A 26 7.94 5.57 6.78
C TYR A 26 7.77 5.17 5.34
N ILE A 27 7.05 4.04 5.14
CA ILE A 27 6.54 3.61 3.84
C ILE A 27 5.04 3.90 3.83
N GLU A 28 4.60 4.77 2.94
CA GLU A 28 3.19 5.11 2.78
C GLU A 28 2.55 4.12 1.80
N ILE A 29 1.42 3.53 2.19
CA ILE A 29 0.71 2.50 1.43
C ILE A 29 -0.76 2.85 1.33
N ASP A 30 -1.26 2.99 0.11
CA ASP A 30 -2.69 3.08 -0.17
C ASP A 30 -3.23 1.69 -0.49
N LEU A 31 -4.30 1.25 0.17
CA LEU A 31 -4.85 -0.09 0.00
C LEU A 31 -6.09 -0.11 -0.88
N GLN A 32 -6.09 -1.04 -1.82
CA GLN A 32 -7.26 -1.51 -2.57
C GLN A 32 -7.36 -3.01 -2.35
N ARG A 33 -8.46 -3.65 -2.79
CA ARG A 33 -8.65 -5.09 -2.60
C ARG A 33 -9.05 -5.74 -3.91
N THR A 34 -8.42 -6.86 -4.25
CA THR A 34 -8.74 -7.63 -5.45
C THR A 34 -10.08 -8.35 -5.32
N LYS A 35 -10.60 -8.83 -6.46
CA LYS A 35 -11.85 -9.60 -6.52
C LYS A 35 -11.83 -10.82 -5.60
N ASP A 36 -10.68 -11.48 -5.49
CA ASP A 36 -10.47 -12.66 -4.64
C ASP A 36 -9.94 -12.33 -3.23
N GLY A 37 -10.03 -11.04 -2.82
CA GLY A 37 -9.86 -10.65 -1.42
C GLY A 37 -8.45 -10.35 -0.95
N HIS A 38 -7.52 -10.03 -1.85
CA HIS A 38 -6.15 -9.65 -1.46
C HIS A 38 -6.00 -8.14 -1.35
N LEU A 39 -5.45 -7.66 -0.22
CA LEU A 39 -5.09 -6.26 -0.06
C LEU A 39 -3.81 -5.97 -0.87
N VAL A 40 -3.86 -4.96 -1.72
CA VAL A 40 -2.78 -4.58 -2.62
C VAL A 40 -2.49 -3.08 -2.52
N ALA A 41 -1.27 -2.69 -2.84
CA ALA A 41 -0.87 -1.28 -2.86
C ALA A 41 -1.22 -0.66 -4.22
N MET A 42 -2.21 0.21 -4.22
CA MET A 42 -2.64 0.96 -5.40
C MET A 42 -3.39 2.22 -4.95
N HIS A 43 -3.04 3.35 -5.54
CA HIS A 43 -3.70 4.61 -5.19
C HIS A 43 -5.11 4.69 -5.76
N ASP A 44 -5.28 4.38 -7.04
CA ASP A 44 -6.56 4.50 -7.75
C ASP A 44 -7.40 3.23 -7.61
N GLU A 45 -8.72 3.37 -7.71
CA GLU A 45 -9.61 2.21 -7.79
C GLU A 45 -9.45 1.43 -9.10
N LYS A 46 -8.92 2.08 -10.15
CA LYS A 46 -8.65 1.47 -11.47
C LYS A 46 -7.16 1.32 -11.69
N VAL A 47 -6.79 0.27 -12.44
CA VAL A 47 -5.38 -0.01 -12.77
C VAL A 47 -4.85 0.81 -13.95
N ASN A 48 -5.70 1.59 -14.62
CA ASN A 48 -5.41 2.20 -15.91
C ASN A 48 -4.21 3.16 -15.91
N ARG A 49 -4.09 4.00 -14.89
CA ARG A 49 -3.06 5.05 -14.85
C ARG A 49 -1.66 4.50 -14.63
N THR A 50 -1.52 3.50 -13.79
CA THR A 50 -0.21 3.03 -13.31
C THR A 50 0.15 1.63 -13.79
N THR A 51 -0.65 1.04 -14.68
CA THR A 51 -0.34 -0.24 -15.31
C THR A 51 -0.68 -0.21 -16.80
N ASN A 52 -0.33 -1.28 -17.49
CA ASN A 52 -0.73 -1.49 -18.89
C ASN A 52 -2.11 -2.15 -19.03
N GLY A 53 -2.82 -2.38 -17.93
CA GLY A 53 -4.15 -2.96 -17.93
C GLY A 53 -5.25 -1.94 -17.82
N HIS A 54 -6.49 -2.44 -17.76
CA HIS A 54 -7.70 -1.62 -17.67
C HIS A 54 -8.68 -2.22 -16.66
N GLY A 55 -9.46 -1.36 -16.04
CA GLY A 55 -10.55 -1.78 -15.17
C GLY A 55 -10.26 -1.57 -13.70
N ARG A 56 -11.22 -2.00 -12.88
CA ARG A 56 -11.18 -1.80 -11.43
C ARG A 56 -10.40 -2.92 -10.75
N VAL A 57 -9.66 -2.57 -9.71
CA VAL A 57 -8.93 -3.55 -8.89
C VAL A 57 -9.88 -4.61 -8.35
N ASP A 58 -11.07 -4.22 -7.88
CA ASP A 58 -12.06 -5.14 -7.31
C ASP A 58 -12.72 -6.06 -8.34
N GLN A 59 -12.46 -5.87 -9.62
CA GLN A 59 -12.93 -6.75 -10.70
C GLN A 59 -11.83 -7.70 -11.20
N LEU A 60 -10.61 -7.56 -10.70
CA LEU A 60 -9.45 -8.38 -11.10
C LEU A 60 -9.06 -9.32 -9.94
N THR A 61 -8.72 -10.56 -10.28
CA THR A 61 -8.08 -11.47 -9.32
C THR A 61 -6.64 -11.05 -9.10
N LEU A 62 -6.02 -11.52 -8.02
CA LEU A 62 -4.60 -11.25 -7.78
C LEU A 62 -3.74 -11.78 -8.93
N LYS A 63 -4.06 -12.96 -9.46
CA LYS A 63 -3.33 -13.55 -10.59
C LYS A 63 -3.37 -12.62 -11.81
N GLU A 64 -4.55 -12.09 -12.14
CA GLU A 64 -4.71 -11.14 -13.24
C GLU A 64 -3.94 -9.85 -12.99
N LEU A 65 -4.04 -9.30 -11.78
CA LEU A 65 -3.33 -8.09 -11.39
C LEU A 65 -1.81 -8.26 -11.49
N LYS A 66 -1.28 -9.42 -11.08
CA LYS A 66 0.15 -9.74 -11.15
C LYS A 66 0.69 -9.90 -12.57
N GLN A 67 -0.17 -10.07 -13.58
CA GLN A 67 0.24 -10.09 -14.97
C GLN A 67 0.55 -8.70 -15.51
N LEU A 68 0.07 -7.65 -14.88
CA LEU A 68 0.19 -6.28 -15.37
C LEU A 68 1.58 -5.71 -15.12
N ASP A 69 2.01 -4.86 -16.03
CA ASP A 69 3.24 -4.07 -15.90
C ASP A 69 2.88 -2.76 -15.20
N ALA A 70 3.38 -2.58 -13.99
CA ALA A 70 3.14 -1.41 -13.15
C ALA A 70 4.32 -0.42 -13.15
N GLY A 71 5.24 -0.54 -14.09
CA GLY A 71 6.44 0.29 -14.11
C GLY A 71 6.71 1.03 -15.42
N SER A 72 6.35 0.46 -16.57
CA SER A 72 6.66 1.07 -17.87
C SER A 72 5.98 2.42 -18.09
N TRP A 73 4.79 2.64 -17.50
CA TRP A 73 4.10 3.93 -17.56
C TRP A 73 4.97 5.06 -16.99
N PHE A 74 5.71 4.78 -15.92
CA PHE A 74 6.60 5.74 -15.28
C PHE A 74 7.74 6.15 -16.22
N ASN A 75 8.34 5.19 -16.91
CA ASN A 75 9.41 5.45 -17.86
C ASN A 75 8.97 6.35 -19.02
N ARG A 76 7.73 6.19 -19.48
CA ARG A 76 7.17 7.04 -20.54
C ARG A 76 6.89 8.46 -20.03
N LYS A 77 6.37 8.57 -18.82
CA LYS A 77 5.98 9.87 -18.24
C LYS A 77 7.17 10.65 -17.72
N HIS A 78 8.20 9.95 -17.24
CA HIS A 78 9.40 10.54 -16.63
C HIS A 78 10.66 9.98 -17.28
N PRO A 79 10.92 10.31 -18.57
CA PRO A 79 12.07 9.73 -19.29
C PRO A 79 13.41 10.06 -18.65
N GLU A 80 13.53 11.18 -17.92
CA GLU A 80 14.72 11.59 -17.20
C GLU A 80 15.10 10.64 -16.05
N TYR A 81 14.11 9.89 -15.51
CA TYR A 81 14.31 8.94 -14.43
C TYR A 81 14.06 7.49 -14.87
N ALA A 82 13.82 7.27 -16.17
CA ALA A 82 13.50 5.96 -16.70
C ALA A 82 14.63 4.96 -16.48
N LYS A 83 14.27 3.72 -16.12
CA LYS A 83 15.22 2.61 -15.96
C LYS A 83 14.60 1.33 -16.49
N ASN A 84 15.45 0.49 -17.14
CA ASN A 84 15.00 -0.82 -17.63
C ASN A 84 14.44 -1.71 -16.53
N LYS A 85 14.99 -1.63 -15.32
CA LYS A 85 14.54 -2.43 -14.19
C LYS A 85 13.11 -2.11 -13.75
N TYR A 86 12.54 -0.97 -14.16
CA TYR A 86 11.16 -0.61 -13.85
C TYR A 86 10.15 -1.29 -14.76
N LYS A 87 10.57 -1.74 -15.95
CA LYS A 87 9.70 -2.49 -16.84
C LYS A 87 9.26 -3.79 -16.16
N ASN A 88 8.00 -4.13 -16.32
CA ASN A 88 7.39 -5.32 -15.69
C ASN A 88 7.40 -5.29 -14.15
N ALA A 89 7.54 -4.15 -13.52
CA ALA A 89 7.32 -4.04 -12.08
C ALA A 89 5.90 -4.52 -11.75
N LYS A 90 5.74 -5.21 -10.64
CA LYS A 90 4.46 -5.80 -10.25
C LYS A 90 3.79 -4.99 -9.14
N VAL A 91 2.46 -5.04 -9.10
CA VAL A 91 1.68 -4.49 -7.99
C VAL A 91 1.90 -5.38 -6.77
N PRO A 92 2.43 -4.86 -5.65
CA PRO A 92 2.66 -5.68 -4.47
C PRO A 92 1.40 -5.85 -3.63
N THR A 93 1.30 -7.00 -2.95
CA THR A 93 0.32 -7.19 -1.90
C THR A 93 0.84 -6.58 -0.58
N LEU A 94 -0.07 -6.30 0.34
CA LEU A 94 0.32 -5.86 1.68
C LEU A 94 1.21 -6.91 2.35
N ASP A 95 0.86 -8.19 2.26
CA ASP A 95 1.69 -9.28 2.82
C ASP A 95 3.12 -9.25 2.27
N GLU A 96 3.28 -9.05 0.97
CA GLU A 96 4.62 -8.97 0.35
C GLU A 96 5.43 -7.78 0.87
N ILE A 97 4.78 -6.63 1.05
CA ILE A 97 5.44 -5.43 1.58
C ILE A 97 5.90 -5.67 3.01
N LEU A 98 5.02 -6.22 3.85
CA LEU A 98 5.34 -6.50 5.26
C LEU A 98 6.40 -7.58 5.41
N ASN A 99 6.40 -8.60 4.53
CA ASN A 99 7.46 -9.61 4.50
C ASN A 99 8.82 -9.01 4.12
N ARG A 100 8.83 -8.08 3.17
CA ARG A 100 10.09 -7.52 2.66
C ARG A 100 10.77 -6.59 3.66
N TYR A 101 10.02 -5.72 4.32
CA TYR A 101 10.59 -4.69 5.21
C TYR A 101 10.47 -5.04 6.68
N GLY A 102 9.49 -5.84 7.06
CA GLY A 102 9.29 -6.28 8.44
C GLY A 102 9.28 -5.13 9.43
N LYS A 103 10.02 -5.24 10.52
CA LYS A 103 10.16 -4.21 11.55
C LYS A 103 11.29 -3.21 11.27
N ASN A 104 11.93 -3.31 10.10
CA ASN A 104 12.95 -2.37 9.67
C ASN A 104 12.37 -1.09 9.06
N ALA A 105 11.07 -1.04 8.87
CA ALA A 105 10.35 0.12 8.36
C ALA A 105 9.15 0.42 9.24
N ASN A 106 8.67 1.66 9.17
CA ASN A 106 7.40 2.08 9.75
C ASN A 106 6.40 2.26 8.61
N TYR A 107 5.14 1.92 8.85
CA TYR A 107 4.12 1.90 7.80
C TYR A 107 3.03 2.93 8.08
N TYR A 108 2.75 3.73 7.07
CA TYR A 108 1.69 4.72 7.08
C TYR A 108 0.64 4.27 6.07
N ILE A 109 -0.45 3.66 6.54
CA ILE A 109 -1.37 2.87 5.71
C ILE A 109 -2.72 3.56 5.60
N GLU A 110 -3.18 3.80 4.37
CA GLU A 110 -4.49 4.40 4.12
C GLU A 110 -5.52 3.34 3.74
N THR A 111 -6.68 3.34 4.44
CA THR A 111 -7.89 2.65 3.96
C THR A 111 -8.55 3.55 2.92
N LYS A 112 -8.25 3.29 1.65
CA LYS A 112 -8.49 4.24 0.56
C LYS A 112 -9.96 4.40 0.20
N SER A 113 -10.67 3.33 0.00
CA SER A 113 -12.08 3.35 -0.40
C SER A 113 -12.87 2.35 0.44
N PRO A 114 -13.00 2.60 1.77
CA PRO A 114 -13.52 1.58 2.68
C PRO A 114 -14.97 1.17 2.41
N ASP A 115 -15.77 2.04 1.79
CA ASP A 115 -17.14 1.71 1.40
C ASP A 115 -17.20 0.75 0.20
N VAL A 116 -16.14 0.72 -0.61
CA VAL A 116 -16.02 -0.21 -1.74
C VAL A 116 -15.58 -1.60 -1.27
N TYR A 117 -14.85 -1.67 -0.15
CA TYR A 117 -14.23 -2.91 0.34
C TYR A 117 -14.74 -3.25 1.76
N PRO A 118 -15.98 -3.75 1.90
CA PRO A 118 -16.51 -4.10 3.23
C PRO A 118 -15.58 -5.05 3.98
N GLY A 119 -15.29 -4.73 5.25
CA GLY A 119 -14.43 -5.54 6.10
C GLY A 119 -12.94 -5.36 5.91
N MET A 120 -12.50 -4.41 5.07
CA MET A 120 -11.07 -4.20 4.84
C MET A 120 -10.32 -3.80 6.10
N GLU A 121 -10.96 -3.11 7.05
CA GLU A 121 -10.33 -2.70 8.30
C GLU A 121 -9.91 -3.91 9.12
N LYS A 122 -10.82 -4.88 9.29
CA LYS A 122 -10.50 -6.12 10.00
C LYS A 122 -9.41 -6.91 9.29
N GLN A 123 -9.51 -7.02 7.97
CA GLN A 123 -8.50 -7.71 7.16
C GLN A 123 -7.12 -7.05 7.29
N LEU A 124 -7.06 -5.72 7.31
CA LEU A 124 -5.83 -4.97 7.53
C LEU A 124 -5.23 -5.30 8.90
N LEU A 125 -6.05 -5.25 9.96
CA LEU A 125 -5.58 -5.53 11.31
C LEU A 125 -5.12 -6.99 11.46
N ASP A 126 -5.86 -7.93 10.90
CA ASP A 126 -5.46 -9.35 10.92
C ASP A 126 -4.11 -9.56 10.21
N THR A 127 -3.88 -8.87 9.10
CA THR A 127 -2.62 -8.95 8.36
C THR A 127 -1.47 -8.36 9.17
N LEU A 128 -1.67 -7.18 9.78
CA LEU A 128 -0.66 -6.55 10.63
C LEU A 128 -0.34 -7.41 11.86
N ASP A 129 -1.36 -8.01 12.45
CA ASP A 129 -1.18 -8.90 13.62
C ASP A 129 -0.37 -10.15 13.24
N LYS A 130 -0.65 -10.73 12.11
CA LYS A 130 0.10 -11.89 11.58
C LYS A 130 1.59 -11.59 11.43
N HIS A 131 1.95 -10.34 11.15
CA HIS A 131 3.33 -9.89 11.02
C HIS A 131 3.90 -9.29 12.32
N ASP A 132 3.24 -9.50 13.46
CA ASP A 132 3.66 -9.01 14.79
C ASP A 132 3.84 -7.48 14.87
N LEU A 133 3.05 -6.74 14.10
CA LEU A 133 3.13 -5.28 14.04
C LEU A 133 2.13 -4.58 14.96
N LEU A 134 1.24 -5.32 15.64
CA LEU A 134 0.26 -4.77 16.58
C LEU A 134 0.58 -5.09 18.04
N THR A 135 1.76 -5.66 18.34
CA THR A 135 2.21 -5.84 19.72
C THR A 135 2.36 -4.48 20.38
N GLN A 136 2.25 -4.45 21.72
CA GLN A 136 2.44 -3.21 22.47
C GLN A 136 3.79 -2.57 22.18
N LYS A 137 4.85 -3.37 22.10
CA LYS A 137 6.20 -2.92 21.76
C LYS A 137 6.27 -2.30 20.38
N SER A 138 5.64 -2.95 19.38
CA SER A 138 5.62 -2.47 18.01
C SER A 138 4.87 -1.15 17.88
N LEU A 139 3.71 -1.03 18.52
CA LEU A 139 2.91 0.20 18.49
C LEU A 139 3.62 1.35 19.21
N LYS A 140 4.28 1.08 20.31
CA LYS A 140 5.11 2.06 21.03
C LYS A 140 6.27 2.56 20.17
N HIS A 141 6.87 1.67 19.36
CA HIS A 141 7.96 2.01 18.46
C HIS A 141 7.50 2.85 17.27
N GLY A 142 6.20 2.91 16.99
CA GLY A 142 5.65 3.66 15.88
C GLY A 142 5.69 2.92 14.55
N HIS A 143 5.67 1.58 14.56
CA HIS A 143 5.72 0.79 13.32
C HIS A 143 4.49 0.96 12.44
N VAL A 144 3.33 1.33 13.00
CA VAL A 144 2.07 1.42 12.26
C VAL A 144 1.32 2.68 12.59
N MET A 145 0.88 3.37 11.56
CA MET A 145 -0.13 4.42 11.62
C MET A 145 -1.16 4.15 10.53
N ILE A 146 -2.44 4.34 10.84
CA ILE A 146 -3.53 4.18 9.87
C ILE A 146 -4.19 5.53 9.62
N GLN A 147 -4.40 5.84 8.34
CA GLN A 147 -5.02 7.06 7.90
C GLN A 147 -6.24 6.77 7.02
N SER A 148 -7.19 7.67 7.01
CA SER A 148 -8.33 7.59 6.11
C SER A 148 -9.02 8.93 5.97
N PHE A 149 -9.62 9.17 4.79
CA PHE A 149 -10.61 10.24 4.63
C PHE A 149 -11.95 9.87 5.27
N SER A 150 -12.18 8.59 5.57
CA SER A 150 -13.41 8.08 6.19
C SER A 150 -13.27 8.01 7.70
N GLY A 151 -13.98 8.90 8.41
CA GLY A 151 -14.07 8.83 9.87
C GLY A 151 -14.67 7.52 10.34
N ARG A 152 -15.64 6.98 9.60
CA ARG A 152 -16.27 5.69 9.92
C ARG A 152 -15.27 4.54 9.87
N SER A 153 -14.38 4.53 8.87
CA SER A 153 -13.32 3.52 8.78
C SER A 153 -12.39 3.60 10.00
N LEU A 154 -11.99 4.80 10.38
CA LEU A 154 -11.13 5.01 11.56
C LEU A 154 -11.82 4.59 12.85
N GLU A 155 -13.13 4.85 12.98
CA GLU A 155 -13.91 4.38 14.14
C GLU A 155 -13.91 2.85 14.22
N LYS A 156 -14.09 2.16 13.10
CA LYS A 156 -14.03 0.70 13.06
C LYS A 156 -12.68 0.18 13.54
N VAL A 157 -11.59 0.79 13.06
CA VAL A 157 -10.22 0.42 13.51
C VAL A 157 -10.10 0.65 15.01
N HIS A 158 -10.52 1.81 15.50
CA HIS A 158 -10.42 2.17 16.93
C HIS A 158 -11.19 1.19 17.81
N HIS A 159 -12.37 0.74 17.39
CA HIS A 159 -13.14 -0.26 18.13
C HIS A 159 -12.42 -1.62 18.21
N MET A 160 -11.71 -2.01 17.16
CA MET A 160 -10.99 -3.28 17.13
C MET A 160 -9.67 -3.22 17.90
N ASN A 161 -8.98 -2.08 17.86
CA ASN A 161 -7.72 -1.86 18.59
C ASN A 161 -7.52 -0.35 18.85
N ALA A 162 -7.81 0.07 20.06
CA ALA A 162 -7.73 1.48 20.46
C ALA A 162 -6.29 2.03 20.55
N ASN A 163 -5.28 1.16 20.47
CA ASN A 163 -3.88 1.54 20.65
C ASN A 163 -3.17 1.91 19.35
N ILE A 164 -3.81 1.68 18.20
CA ILE A 164 -3.24 2.03 16.89
C ILE A 164 -3.38 3.54 16.68
N PRO A 165 -2.29 4.27 16.37
CA PRO A 165 -2.39 5.68 16.01
C PRO A 165 -3.20 5.87 14.73
N LEU A 166 -4.15 6.80 14.75
CA LEU A 166 -5.05 7.07 13.62
C LEU A 166 -4.94 8.54 13.21
N ILE A 167 -4.99 8.78 11.90
CA ILE A 167 -4.97 10.12 11.33
C ILE A 167 -6.17 10.30 10.39
N ARG A 168 -6.98 11.31 10.65
CA ARG A 168 -8.05 11.71 9.75
C ARG A 168 -7.49 12.60 8.66
N LEU A 169 -7.66 12.18 7.41
CA LEU A 169 -7.31 13.00 6.27
C LEU A 169 -8.46 13.97 5.96
N MET A 170 -8.09 15.19 5.55
CA MET A 170 -9.02 16.26 5.22
C MET A 170 -8.81 16.70 3.79
N ASN A 171 -9.92 17.05 3.08
CA ASN A 171 -9.86 17.63 1.74
C ASN A 171 -9.53 19.13 1.80
#